data_85cdfd43f46b77324f02be93a98106f4
#
_entry.id   85cdfd43f46b77324f02be93a98106f4
#
_cell.length_a   1.000
_cell.length_b   1.000
_cell.length_c   1.000
_cell.angle_alpha   90.00
_cell.angle_beta   90.00
_cell.angle_gamma   90.00
#
_symmetry.space_group_name_H-M   'P 1'
#
loop_
_entity.id
_entity.type
_entity.pdbx_description
1 polymer ?
#
loop_
_entity_poly.entity_id
_entity_poly.type
_entity_poly.pdbx_seq_one_letter_code
_entity_poly.pdbx_strand_id
1 'polypeptide(L)'
;MVALLLIIGCDQPVTGPPASSPDTDPRFFQDITKTSGITFVHQAGTTGRYFMPEMTPPGVALFDFDRDGDLDLYLVNSGDLDDRGLPHGETDEGSIAARNRLFRQDDGGQFVDVTLTSGLGDAGYGMGAAVGDIDNDGFPDVYLSNLGADRLYRNNRDGTFSDVTATAGIDNIHWTTSVSLFDFDRDGWLDLYVTNYVDYHADVKCPDNSGRDDYCGPQVFSGLPDKLYRNLGGTADGDGPRFEDVSLAAGIARQGGPGLGVVCADFNDDRWPDIYVANDHAANFLWINQQDGTFQDEALFRGTAVSAQGRPQASMGIAVGDVDGNGRIDLLLTHLEGENNSLYLGIDKKGFRESSARMGLASPSLGFTGFGTAFLDIENDGDLDLVVANGRVKRVTRRDVDRPGPDVPEFWRVYAEANHVYLNDGEGRFRTYRCSNDPFSSAVEVSRGLATGDIDNDGDL
;
A
#
# COMPACT_ATOMS: atom_id res chain seq x y z
N MET A 1 -12.32 -6.78 -2.14
CA MET A 1 -13.22 -5.67 -1.78
C MET A 1 -12.32 -4.59 -1.18
N VAL A 2 -12.14 -3.48 -1.85
CA VAL A 2 -11.42 -2.32 -1.30
C VAL A 2 -12.44 -1.61 -0.44
N ALA A 3 -12.22 -1.53 0.86
CA ALA A 3 -12.94 -0.59 1.69
C ALA A 3 -12.28 0.77 1.45
N LEU A 4 -12.87 1.57 0.58
CA LEU A 4 -12.50 2.96 0.43
C LEU A 4 -13.20 3.72 1.53
N LEU A 5 -12.46 4.21 2.47
CA LEU A 5 -12.96 5.11 3.48
C LEU A 5 -12.39 6.50 3.20
N LEU A 6 -13.23 7.39 2.76
CA LEU A 6 -12.96 8.80 2.65
C LEU A 6 -13.26 9.43 4.02
N ILE A 7 -12.31 10.14 4.59
CA ILE A 7 -12.43 10.75 5.92
C ILE A 7 -12.87 12.19 5.73
N ILE A 8 -13.97 12.57 6.38
CA ILE A 8 -14.39 13.97 6.51
C ILE A 8 -14.23 14.31 7.99
N GLY A 9 -13.42 15.33 8.28
CA GLY A 9 -13.19 15.83 9.63
C GLY A 9 -14.48 16.28 10.32
N CYS A 10 -14.56 16.08 11.62
CA CYS A 10 -15.67 16.56 12.44
C CYS A 10 -15.29 17.83 13.19
N ASP A 11 -16.00 18.90 12.91
CA ASP A 11 -15.97 20.19 13.60
C ASP A 11 -16.47 20.06 15.05
N GLN A 12 -15.60 19.75 16.02
CA GLN A 12 -15.78 20.09 17.44
C GLN A 12 -14.46 19.98 18.25
N PRO A 13 -14.05 21.01 18.99
CA PRO A 13 -12.87 20.92 19.85
C PRO A 13 -13.17 20.09 21.11
N VAL A 14 -12.45 18.99 21.32
CA VAL A 14 -12.55 18.16 22.52
C VAL A 14 -11.58 18.67 23.61
N THR A 15 -12.13 19.18 24.69
CA THR A 15 -11.37 19.62 25.88
C THR A 15 -11.18 18.47 26.87
N GLY A 16 -9.96 17.92 26.96
CA GLY A 16 -9.38 17.13 28.08
C GLY A 16 -9.86 15.71 28.31
N PRO A 17 -9.00 14.80 28.83
CA PRO A 17 -9.26 13.38 28.86
C PRO A 17 -10.18 12.94 30.00
N PRO A 18 -11.26 12.18 29.73
CA PRO A 18 -11.88 11.32 30.75
C PRO A 18 -11.41 9.86 30.58
N ALA A 19 -11.28 9.15 31.69
CA ALA A 19 -11.09 7.72 31.72
C ALA A 19 -12.30 7.00 31.08
N SER A 20 -12.09 6.36 29.94
CA SER A 20 -13.16 5.83 29.09
C SER A 20 -13.68 4.47 29.54
N SER A 21 -15.00 4.32 29.56
CA SER A 21 -15.70 3.04 29.47
C SER A 21 -15.68 2.52 28.02
N PRO A 22 -15.78 1.20 27.76
CA PRO A 22 -15.59 0.65 26.42
C PRO A 22 -16.78 0.92 25.50
N ASP A 23 -16.91 2.07 24.90
CA ASP A 23 -17.86 2.48 23.84
C ASP A 23 -18.13 3.99 23.84
N THR A 24 -17.19 4.80 24.29
CA THR A 24 -17.38 6.25 24.43
C THR A 24 -16.48 7.12 23.57
N ASP A 25 -15.64 6.54 22.74
CA ASP A 25 -14.85 7.36 21.80
C ASP A 25 -15.77 8.01 20.77
N PRO A 26 -15.52 9.27 20.38
CA PRO A 26 -16.30 9.94 19.36
C PRO A 26 -16.18 9.18 18.03
N ARG A 27 -17.14 9.34 17.15
CA ARG A 27 -17.07 8.83 15.79
C ARG A 27 -16.23 9.77 14.93
N PHE A 28 -15.14 9.26 14.36
CA PHE A 28 -14.26 10.04 13.50
C PHE A 28 -14.52 9.82 12.00
N PHE A 29 -15.01 8.65 11.60
CA PHE A 29 -15.12 8.29 10.19
C PHE A 29 -16.57 8.28 9.70
N GLN A 30 -16.77 8.67 8.45
CA GLN A 30 -18.05 8.58 7.75
C GLN A 30 -17.87 7.85 6.42
N ASP A 31 -18.69 6.83 6.15
CA ASP A 31 -18.73 6.18 4.83
C ASP A 31 -19.56 7.07 3.87
N ILE A 32 -18.89 7.63 2.87
CA ILE A 32 -19.50 8.43 1.82
C ILE A 32 -19.57 7.72 0.47
N THR A 33 -19.13 6.47 0.37
CA THR A 33 -19.06 5.71 -0.89
C THR A 33 -20.33 5.80 -1.72
N LYS A 34 -21.50 5.59 -1.10
CA LYS A 34 -22.80 5.60 -1.80
C LYS A 34 -23.29 6.99 -2.17
N THR A 35 -22.88 8.00 -1.41
CA THR A 35 -23.36 9.39 -1.60
C THR A 35 -22.46 10.19 -2.53
N SER A 36 -21.21 9.78 -2.68
CA SER A 36 -20.21 10.46 -3.52
C SER A 36 -20.18 9.99 -4.98
N GLY A 37 -21.01 9.01 -5.37
CA GLY A 37 -21.07 8.53 -6.76
C GLY A 37 -20.07 7.40 -7.09
N ILE A 38 -19.28 6.93 -6.12
CA ILE A 38 -18.34 5.82 -6.35
C ILE A 38 -19.10 4.50 -6.46
N THR A 39 -18.95 3.83 -7.62
CA THR A 39 -19.66 2.58 -7.94
C THR A 39 -18.71 1.38 -8.12
N PHE A 40 -17.47 1.52 -7.70
CA PHE A 40 -16.44 0.48 -7.87
C PHE A 40 -16.68 -0.72 -6.94
N VAL A 41 -16.50 -1.91 -7.50
CA VAL A 41 -16.44 -3.16 -6.75
C VAL A 41 -15.20 -3.93 -7.22
N HIS A 42 -14.25 -4.09 -6.31
CA HIS A 42 -13.02 -4.81 -6.61
C HIS A 42 -13.30 -6.27 -6.99
N GLN A 43 -12.63 -6.73 -8.05
CA GLN A 43 -12.65 -8.11 -8.53
C GLN A 43 -11.28 -8.75 -8.32
N ALA A 44 -11.19 -9.72 -7.41
CA ALA A 44 -9.96 -10.45 -7.12
C ALA A 44 -9.71 -11.63 -8.07
N GLY A 45 -10.58 -11.83 -9.09
CA GLY A 45 -10.50 -12.98 -9.99
C GLY A 45 -10.73 -14.33 -9.29
N THR A 46 -11.54 -14.34 -8.23
CA THR A 46 -11.75 -15.51 -7.38
C THR A 46 -12.30 -16.70 -8.15
N THR A 47 -11.48 -17.74 -8.28
CA THR A 47 -11.81 -18.96 -9.03
C THR A 47 -12.30 -20.10 -8.14
N GLY A 48 -12.11 -19.98 -6.80
CA GLY A 48 -12.30 -21.09 -5.85
C GLY A 48 -11.17 -22.12 -5.88
N ARG A 49 -10.09 -21.86 -6.61
CA ARG A 49 -8.90 -22.73 -6.73
C ARG A 49 -7.74 -22.28 -5.84
N TYR A 50 -7.93 -21.20 -5.10
CA TYR A 50 -6.97 -20.62 -4.14
C TYR A 50 -5.63 -20.25 -4.78
N PHE A 51 -5.67 -19.53 -5.87
CA PHE A 51 -4.50 -18.94 -6.47
C PHE A 51 -4.00 -17.79 -5.61
N MET A 52 -2.71 -17.78 -5.28
CA MET A 52 -2.12 -16.80 -4.36
C MET A 52 -2.41 -15.34 -4.73
N PRO A 53 -2.44 -14.93 -6.00
CA PRO A 53 -2.78 -13.55 -6.36
C PRO A 53 -4.18 -13.10 -5.94
N GLU A 54 -5.15 -14.01 -5.83
CA GLU A 54 -6.54 -13.67 -5.43
C GLU A 54 -6.63 -12.98 -4.05
N MET A 55 -5.64 -13.21 -3.16
CA MET A 55 -5.61 -12.64 -1.83
C MET A 55 -4.66 -11.46 -1.68
N THR A 56 -3.85 -11.16 -2.71
CA THR A 56 -2.88 -10.07 -2.68
C THR A 56 -3.60 -8.73 -2.91
N PRO A 57 -3.15 -7.64 -2.29
CA PRO A 57 -3.89 -6.39 -2.27
C PRO A 57 -3.85 -5.66 -3.61
N PRO A 58 -4.97 -5.11 -4.05
CA PRO A 58 -4.98 -4.01 -5.00
C PRO A 58 -4.62 -2.71 -4.29
N GLY A 59 -3.95 -1.81 -5.02
CA GLY A 59 -3.63 -0.47 -4.58
C GLY A 59 -4.77 0.52 -4.78
N VAL A 60 -4.57 1.69 -4.20
CA VAL A 60 -5.40 2.88 -4.37
C VAL A 60 -4.50 4.11 -4.39
N ALA A 61 -4.83 5.12 -5.20
CA ALA A 61 -4.13 6.40 -5.18
C ALA A 61 -5.15 7.55 -5.15
N LEU A 62 -4.80 8.61 -4.43
CA LEU A 62 -5.47 9.91 -4.43
C LEU A 62 -4.50 10.93 -5.02
N PHE A 63 -4.92 11.67 -6.04
CA PHE A 63 -4.09 12.68 -6.69
C PHE A 63 -4.95 13.57 -7.59
N ASP A 64 -4.56 14.80 -7.75
CA ASP A 64 -5.18 15.78 -8.65
C ASP A 64 -4.61 15.58 -10.07
N PHE A 65 -5.30 14.77 -10.92
CA PHE A 65 -4.76 14.40 -12.23
C PHE A 65 -4.96 15.49 -13.29
N ASP A 66 -5.96 16.35 -13.16
CA ASP A 66 -6.28 17.40 -14.15
C ASP A 66 -5.96 18.81 -13.63
N ARG A 67 -5.42 18.91 -12.41
CA ARG A 67 -4.95 20.13 -11.75
C ARG A 67 -6.04 21.16 -11.50
N ASP A 68 -7.22 20.68 -11.15
CA ASP A 68 -8.32 21.54 -10.76
C ASP A 68 -8.32 21.87 -9.25
N GLY A 69 -7.48 21.21 -8.46
CA GLY A 69 -7.26 21.42 -7.03
C GLY A 69 -7.99 20.42 -6.14
N ASP A 70 -8.80 19.55 -6.72
CA ASP A 70 -9.50 18.47 -6.00
C ASP A 70 -8.76 17.13 -6.15
N LEU A 71 -8.81 16.29 -5.11
CA LEU A 71 -8.18 14.97 -5.18
C LEU A 71 -9.06 13.96 -5.90
N ASP A 72 -8.55 13.40 -6.97
CA ASP A 72 -9.18 12.33 -7.73
C ASP A 72 -8.81 10.96 -7.17
N LEU A 73 -9.61 9.95 -7.52
CA LEU A 73 -9.47 8.62 -6.97
C LEU A 73 -9.15 7.60 -8.06
N TYR A 74 -8.00 6.94 -7.95
CA TYR A 74 -7.64 5.82 -8.80
C TYR A 74 -7.70 4.50 -8.03
N LEU A 75 -8.58 3.60 -8.46
CA LEU A 75 -8.79 2.29 -7.86
C LEU A 75 -8.23 1.20 -8.76
N VAL A 76 -7.20 0.53 -8.26
CA VAL A 76 -6.59 -0.61 -8.94
C VAL A 76 -7.51 -1.83 -8.82
N ASN A 77 -7.66 -2.58 -9.91
CA ASN A 77 -8.46 -3.81 -9.97
C ASN A 77 -7.59 -4.99 -10.40
N SER A 78 -7.82 -6.15 -9.82
CA SER A 78 -7.01 -7.33 -10.15
C SER A 78 -7.52 -8.06 -11.39
N GLY A 79 -8.82 -7.97 -11.70
CA GLY A 79 -9.39 -8.63 -12.87
C GLY A 79 -9.51 -10.14 -12.72
N ASP A 80 -9.57 -10.85 -13.86
CA ASP A 80 -9.79 -12.29 -13.88
C ASP A 80 -8.49 -13.09 -14.08
N LEU A 81 -8.41 -14.26 -13.46
CA LEU A 81 -7.36 -15.26 -13.68
C LEU A 81 -7.86 -16.39 -14.57
N ASP A 82 -7.01 -16.89 -15.44
CA ASP A 82 -7.31 -18.07 -16.26
C ASP A 82 -7.28 -19.37 -15.44
N ASP A 83 -7.60 -20.49 -16.06
CA ASP A 83 -7.58 -21.82 -15.41
C ASP A 83 -6.18 -22.22 -14.87
N ARG A 84 -5.12 -21.51 -15.27
CA ARG A 84 -3.77 -21.71 -14.82
C ARG A 84 -3.38 -20.73 -13.71
N GLY A 85 -4.29 -19.85 -13.26
CA GLY A 85 -4.03 -18.82 -12.24
C GLY A 85 -3.11 -17.71 -12.73
N LEU A 86 -3.10 -17.45 -14.02
CA LEU A 86 -2.37 -16.35 -14.65
C LEU A 86 -3.37 -15.31 -15.17
N PRO A 87 -3.00 -14.03 -15.26
CA PRO A 87 -3.86 -13.02 -15.82
C PRO A 87 -4.36 -13.41 -17.22
N HIS A 88 -5.64 -13.24 -17.49
CA HIS A 88 -6.14 -13.22 -18.86
C HIS A 88 -5.46 -12.04 -19.55
N GLY A 89 -4.57 -12.26 -20.48
CA GLY A 89 -3.93 -11.16 -21.22
C GLY A 89 -4.96 -10.16 -21.76
N GLU A 90 -4.51 -8.96 -22.09
CA GLU A 90 -5.32 -7.89 -22.68
C GLU A 90 -6.07 -8.42 -23.91
N THR A 91 -7.28 -8.90 -23.73
CA THR A 91 -8.20 -9.11 -24.83
C THR A 91 -9.02 -7.84 -24.96
N ASP A 92 -9.19 -7.31 -26.18
CA ASP A 92 -10.01 -6.12 -26.48
C ASP A 92 -11.46 -6.19 -25.94
N GLU A 93 -11.87 -7.37 -25.47
CA GLU A 93 -13.19 -7.68 -24.94
C GLU A 93 -13.24 -7.84 -23.41
N GLY A 94 -12.15 -7.51 -22.67
CA GLY A 94 -12.15 -7.57 -21.21
C GLY A 94 -13.32 -6.77 -20.63
N SER A 95 -14.07 -7.39 -19.72
CA SER A 95 -15.18 -6.70 -19.05
C SER A 95 -14.72 -5.36 -18.50
N ILE A 96 -15.44 -4.28 -18.79
CA ILE A 96 -15.20 -2.96 -18.15
C ILE A 96 -15.12 -3.10 -16.63
N ALA A 97 -15.86 -4.04 -16.05
CA ALA A 97 -15.85 -4.30 -14.62
C ALA A 97 -14.51 -4.81 -14.08
N ALA A 98 -13.66 -5.42 -14.92
CA ALA A 98 -12.35 -5.96 -14.52
C ALA A 98 -11.20 -4.95 -14.64
N ARG A 99 -11.46 -3.73 -15.15
CA ARG A 99 -10.44 -2.70 -15.33
C ARG A 99 -10.24 -1.88 -14.06
N ASN A 100 -9.06 -1.29 -13.94
CA ASN A 100 -8.80 -0.20 -13.01
C ASN A 100 -9.77 0.96 -13.27
N ARG A 101 -10.03 1.79 -12.27
CA ARG A 101 -10.99 2.89 -12.38
C ARG A 101 -10.39 4.21 -11.93
N LEU A 102 -10.55 5.23 -12.77
CA LEU A 102 -10.28 6.61 -12.42
C LEU A 102 -11.62 7.34 -12.22
N PHE A 103 -11.79 7.89 -11.05
CA PHE A 103 -12.91 8.74 -10.68
C PHE A 103 -12.40 10.15 -10.48
N ARG A 104 -12.89 11.08 -11.31
CA ARG A 104 -12.63 12.51 -11.12
C ARG A 104 -13.57 13.05 -10.06
N GLN A 105 -13.04 13.84 -9.14
CA GLN A 105 -13.86 14.61 -8.22
C GLN A 105 -14.35 15.88 -8.91
N ASP A 106 -15.66 16.11 -8.90
CA ASP A 106 -16.28 17.32 -9.38
C ASP A 106 -16.76 18.16 -8.17
N ASP A 107 -17.14 19.41 -8.40
CA ASP A 107 -17.67 20.33 -7.39
C ASP A 107 -18.64 19.64 -6.39
N GLY A 108 -18.41 19.83 -5.10
CA GLY A 108 -19.27 19.32 -4.02
C GLY A 108 -18.99 17.85 -3.63
N GLY A 109 -17.81 17.35 -3.90
CA GLY A 109 -17.35 16.03 -3.45
C GLY A 109 -18.01 14.86 -4.18
N GLN A 110 -18.44 15.08 -5.43
CA GLN A 110 -19.02 14.03 -6.28
C GLN A 110 -17.96 13.46 -7.19
N PHE A 111 -17.85 12.12 -7.23
CA PHE A 111 -16.92 11.40 -8.07
C PHE A 111 -17.59 10.87 -9.34
N VAL A 112 -17.00 11.16 -10.48
CA VAL A 112 -17.46 10.76 -11.82
C VAL A 112 -16.47 9.79 -12.44
N ASP A 113 -16.92 8.62 -12.87
CA ASP A 113 -16.09 7.64 -13.56
C ASP A 113 -15.65 8.17 -14.93
N VAL A 114 -14.37 8.52 -15.06
CA VAL A 114 -13.73 9.00 -16.29
C VAL A 114 -12.77 7.98 -16.90
N THR A 115 -12.79 6.75 -16.44
CA THR A 115 -11.86 5.68 -16.83
C THR A 115 -11.69 5.54 -18.33
N LEU A 116 -12.80 5.45 -19.06
CA LEU A 116 -12.74 5.22 -20.51
C LEU A 116 -12.29 6.44 -21.29
N THR A 117 -12.62 7.63 -20.81
CA THR A 117 -12.25 8.90 -21.47
C THR A 117 -10.80 9.28 -21.15
N SER A 118 -10.31 8.97 -19.98
CA SER A 118 -8.94 9.26 -19.59
C SER A 118 -7.91 8.29 -20.20
N GLY A 119 -8.31 7.10 -20.61
CA GLY A 119 -7.39 6.07 -21.11
C GLY A 119 -6.60 5.34 -20.00
N LEU A 120 -6.91 5.57 -18.70
CA LEU A 120 -6.20 4.96 -17.57
C LEU A 120 -6.84 3.65 -17.07
N GLY A 121 -7.73 3.05 -17.87
CA GLY A 121 -8.42 1.81 -17.55
C GLY A 121 -7.63 0.56 -17.95
N ASP A 122 -6.50 0.29 -17.29
CA ASP A 122 -5.73 -0.93 -17.51
C ASP A 122 -6.55 -2.18 -17.21
N ALA A 123 -6.33 -3.24 -18.00
CA ALA A 123 -7.01 -4.53 -17.90
C ALA A 123 -6.06 -5.64 -17.41
N GLY A 124 -4.84 -5.30 -17.00
CA GLY A 124 -3.90 -6.21 -16.35
C GLY A 124 -4.42 -6.68 -14.98
N TYR A 125 -3.68 -7.57 -14.35
CA TYR A 125 -3.94 -7.95 -12.96
C TYR A 125 -3.23 -6.98 -12.03
N GLY A 126 -3.89 -5.85 -11.74
CA GLY A 126 -3.31 -4.73 -11.02
C GLY A 126 -3.03 -5.04 -9.55
N MET A 127 -1.91 -4.52 -9.06
CA MET A 127 -1.44 -4.71 -7.70
C MET A 127 -1.31 -3.39 -6.94
N GLY A 128 -0.74 -2.36 -7.56
CA GLY A 128 -0.50 -1.08 -6.94
C GLY A 128 -0.32 0.03 -7.96
N ALA A 129 -0.34 1.27 -7.50
CA ALA A 129 -0.06 2.45 -8.32
C ALA A 129 0.85 3.41 -7.56
N ALA A 130 1.79 4.01 -8.28
CA ALA A 130 2.56 5.16 -7.83
C ALA A 130 2.32 6.36 -8.76
N VAL A 131 2.23 7.53 -8.17
CA VAL A 131 1.88 8.77 -8.87
C VAL A 131 2.97 9.80 -8.67
N GLY A 132 3.38 10.48 -9.74
CA GLY A 132 4.37 11.56 -9.69
C GLY A 132 4.63 12.15 -11.07
N ASP A 133 5.13 13.36 -11.09
CA ASP A 133 5.50 14.08 -12.32
C ASP A 133 6.88 13.61 -12.81
N ILE A 134 6.90 12.59 -13.70
CA ILE A 134 8.14 11.93 -14.13
C ILE A 134 8.85 12.68 -15.28
N ASP A 135 8.17 13.61 -15.94
CA ASP A 135 8.76 14.42 -17.03
C ASP A 135 8.85 15.92 -16.70
N ASN A 136 8.60 16.27 -15.42
CA ASN A 136 8.68 17.64 -14.87
C ASN A 136 7.81 18.64 -15.67
N ASP A 137 6.66 18.17 -16.18
CA ASP A 137 5.73 19.00 -16.96
C ASP A 137 4.64 19.64 -16.09
N GLY A 138 4.59 19.29 -14.82
CA GLY A 138 3.69 19.78 -13.81
C GLY A 138 2.40 18.99 -13.67
N PHE A 139 2.21 17.90 -14.40
CA PHE A 139 1.06 17.00 -14.29
C PHE A 139 1.51 15.62 -13.79
N PRO A 140 0.75 15.00 -12.88
CA PRO A 140 1.14 13.71 -12.35
C PRO A 140 0.90 12.59 -13.37
N ASP A 141 1.90 11.71 -13.48
CA ASP A 141 1.89 10.47 -14.25
C ASP A 141 1.63 9.28 -13.35
N VAL A 142 1.33 8.12 -13.92
CA VAL A 142 0.97 6.92 -13.16
C VAL A 142 1.83 5.73 -13.58
N TYR A 143 2.56 5.16 -12.62
CA TYR A 143 3.13 3.83 -12.76
C TYR A 143 2.19 2.81 -12.13
N LEU A 144 1.85 1.76 -12.87
CA LEU A 144 0.95 0.69 -12.45
C LEU A 144 1.71 -0.62 -12.35
N SER A 145 1.75 -1.19 -11.16
CA SER A 145 2.29 -2.52 -10.91
C SER A 145 1.27 -3.62 -11.17
N ASN A 146 1.71 -4.72 -11.76
CA ASN A 146 0.86 -5.83 -12.16
C ASN A 146 1.45 -7.19 -11.75
N LEU A 147 0.62 -8.21 -11.72
CA LEU A 147 1.07 -9.58 -11.90
C LEU A 147 1.35 -9.79 -13.39
N GLY A 148 2.60 -9.69 -13.81
CA GLY A 148 3.02 -9.66 -15.20
C GLY A 148 3.58 -8.29 -15.59
N ALA A 149 3.39 -7.86 -16.83
CA ALA A 149 3.99 -6.61 -17.31
C ALA A 149 3.40 -5.38 -16.62
N ASP A 150 4.27 -4.56 -16.03
CA ASP A 150 3.91 -3.26 -15.48
C ASP A 150 3.57 -2.25 -16.59
N ARG A 151 2.95 -1.12 -16.21
CA ARG A 151 2.59 -0.04 -17.13
C ARG A 151 3.05 1.31 -16.60
N LEU A 152 3.46 2.17 -17.51
CA LEU A 152 3.75 3.57 -17.27
C LEU A 152 2.86 4.43 -18.15
N TYR A 153 2.01 5.22 -17.52
CA TYR A 153 1.06 6.12 -18.17
C TYR A 153 1.51 7.56 -17.98
N ARG A 154 1.75 8.26 -19.08
CA ARG A 154 2.05 9.68 -19.08
C ARG A 154 0.76 10.49 -19.20
N ASN A 155 0.62 11.54 -18.40
CA ASN A 155 -0.46 12.50 -18.47
C ASN A 155 -0.28 13.42 -19.70
N ASN A 156 -1.32 13.53 -20.52
CA ASN A 156 -1.29 14.35 -21.75
C ASN A 156 -1.70 15.82 -21.51
N ARG A 157 -1.99 16.22 -20.25
CA ARG A 157 -2.43 17.57 -19.83
C ARG A 157 -3.79 17.99 -20.38
N ASP A 158 -4.58 17.07 -20.86
CA ASP A 158 -5.92 17.29 -21.42
C ASP A 158 -6.98 16.37 -20.78
N GLY A 159 -6.65 15.78 -19.62
CA GLY A 159 -7.48 14.83 -18.92
C GLY A 159 -7.35 13.40 -19.43
N THR A 160 -6.38 13.13 -20.31
CA THR A 160 -6.11 11.79 -20.85
C THR A 160 -4.69 11.33 -20.55
N PHE A 161 -4.46 10.01 -20.64
CA PHE A 161 -3.17 9.38 -20.44
C PHE A 161 -2.75 8.56 -21.66
N SER A 162 -1.44 8.47 -21.87
CA SER A 162 -0.83 7.62 -22.91
C SER A 162 0.06 6.56 -22.27
N ASP A 163 -0.08 5.30 -22.67
CA ASP A 163 0.87 4.25 -22.31
C ASP A 163 2.21 4.50 -22.99
N VAL A 164 3.23 4.80 -22.19
CA VAL A 164 4.60 5.06 -22.64
C VAL A 164 5.57 3.98 -22.19
N THR A 165 5.09 2.87 -21.62
CA THR A 165 5.88 1.78 -21.02
C THR A 165 7.06 1.37 -21.91
N ALA A 166 6.78 0.97 -23.14
CA ALA A 166 7.81 0.48 -24.06
C ALA A 166 8.79 1.57 -24.51
N THR A 167 8.29 2.78 -24.78
CA THR A 167 9.13 3.91 -25.21
C THR A 167 9.97 4.47 -24.08
N ALA A 168 9.48 4.38 -22.84
CA ALA A 168 10.19 4.77 -21.63
C ALA A 168 11.27 3.75 -21.20
N GLY A 169 11.29 2.54 -21.78
CA GLY A 169 12.28 1.50 -21.44
C GLY A 169 11.92 0.71 -20.18
N ILE A 170 10.66 0.69 -19.77
CA ILE A 170 10.18 -0.15 -18.67
C ILE A 170 9.92 -1.56 -19.20
N ASP A 171 10.58 -2.55 -18.61
CA ASP A 171 10.58 -3.96 -19.06
C ASP A 171 10.26 -4.97 -17.97
N ASN A 172 9.77 -4.52 -16.80
CA ASN A 172 9.44 -5.43 -15.71
C ASN A 172 8.20 -6.27 -16.04
N ILE A 173 8.36 -7.60 -15.99
CA ILE A 173 7.33 -8.59 -16.33
C ILE A 173 7.03 -9.54 -15.16
N HIS A 174 7.60 -9.24 -13.99
CA HIS A 174 7.44 -10.06 -12.80
C HIS A 174 6.13 -9.72 -12.05
N TRP A 175 5.91 -10.40 -10.95
CA TRP A 175 4.84 -10.03 -10.03
C TRP A 175 5.30 -8.85 -9.18
N THR A 176 4.94 -7.64 -9.60
CA THR A 176 5.20 -6.40 -8.87
C THR A 176 4.10 -6.13 -7.86
N THR A 177 4.47 -5.78 -6.64
CA THR A 177 3.51 -5.53 -5.55
C THR A 177 3.45 -4.07 -5.11
N SER A 178 4.57 -3.36 -5.14
CA SER A 178 4.66 -1.97 -4.72
C SER A 178 5.71 -1.22 -5.51
N VAL A 179 5.54 0.09 -5.62
CA VAL A 179 6.43 1.00 -6.36
C VAL A 179 6.57 2.29 -5.58
N SER A 180 7.76 2.89 -5.63
CA SER A 180 8.03 4.22 -5.10
C SER A 180 8.72 5.08 -6.15
N LEU A 181 8.27 6.32 -6.25
CA LEU A 181 8.89 7.37 -7.05
C LEU A 181 9.74 8.26 -6.14
N PHE A 182 10.98 8.51 -6.49
CA PHE A 182 11.91 9.33 -5.71
C PHE A 182 13.14 9.70 -6.55
N ASP A 183 13.82 10.77 -6.23
CA ASP A 183 15.04 11.23 -6.91
C ASP A 183 16.26 10.71 -6.13
N PHE A 184 16.77 9.50 -6.49
CA PHE A 184 17.81 8.84 -5.70
C PHE A 184 19.20 9.43 -5.91
N ASP A 185 19.49 10.03 -7.08
CA ASP A 185 20.80 10.62 -7.38
C ASP A 185 20.79 12.16 -7.37
N ARG A 186 19.62 12.74 -7.02
CA ARG A 186 19.42 14.19 -6.83
C ARG A 186 19.67 15.00 -8.08
N ASP A 187 19.33 14.43 -9.24
CA ASP A 187 19.44 15.12 -10.53
C ASP A 187 18.16 15.91 -10.91
N GLY A 188 17.11 15.82 -10.09
CA GLY A 188 15.85 16.54 -10.22
C GLY A 188 14.80 15.79 -11.03
N TRP A 189 15.03 14.53 -11.39
CA TRP A 189 14.06 13.65 -12.06
C TRP A 189 13.63 12.54 -11.08
N LEU A 190 12.35 12.19 -11.12
CA LEU A 190 11.84 11.08 -10.32
C LEU A 190 12.24 9.75 -10.93
N ASP A 191 12.94 8.94 -10.17
CA ASP A 191 13.34 7.57 -10.46
C ASP A 191 12.27 6.59 -9.95
N LEU A 192 12.39 5.31 -10.31
CA LEU A 192 11.45 4.25 -9.92
C LEU A 192 12.15 3.13 -9.15
N TYR A 193 11.67 2.85 -7.96
CA TYR A 193 11.96 1.57 -7.28
C TYR A 193 10.73 0.67 -7.35
N VAL A 194 10.93 -0.56 -7.82
CA VAL A 194 9.87 -1.54 -8.10
C VAL A 194 10.14 -2.80 -7.30
N THR A 195 9.25 -3.14 -6.36
CA THR A 195 9.37 -4.39 -5.58
C THR A 195 8.76 -5.54 -6.34
N ASN A 196 9.57 -6.58 -6.56
CA ASN A 196 9.13 -7.86 -7.09
C ASN A 196 8.87 -8.84 -5.94
N TYR A 197 7.82 -9.64 -6.06
CA TYR A 197 7.42 -10.54 -4.99
C TYR A 197 8.12 -11.90 -5.11
N VAL A 198 7.51 -12.82 -5.80
CA VAL A 198 8.00 -14.20 -5.90
C VAL A 198 7.91 -14.73 -7.33
N ASP A 199 8.73 -15.73 -7.62
CA ASP A 199 8.63 -16.52 -8.85
C ASP A 199 7.41 -17.46 -8.74
N TYR A 200 6.24 -16.90 -9.03
CA TYR A 200 4.94 -17.54 -8.80
C TYR A 200 4.66 -18.65 -9.81
N HIS A 201 4.25 -19.80 -9.31
CA HIS A 201 3.81 -20.94 -10.09
C HIS A 201 2.45 -21.43 -9.62
N ALA A 202 1.44 -21.29 -10.45
CA ALA A 202 0.03 -21.56 -10.09
C ALA A 202 -0.31 -23.07 -9.90
N ASP A 203 0.58 -23.97 -10.30
CA ASP A 203 0.45 -25.43 -10.08
C ASP A 203 0.81 -25.86 -8.64
N VAL A 204 1.48 -25.00 -7.88
CA VAL A 204 1.75 -25.23 -6.46
C VAL A 204 0.47 -25.15 -5.65
N LYS A 205 0.19 -26.17 -4.83
CA LYS A 205 -0.98 -26.26 -3.97
C LYS A 205 -0.57 -26.37 -2.51
N CYS A 206 -1.28 -25.62 -1.65
CA CYS A 206 -1.02 -25.57 -0.24
C CYS A 206 -2.28 -25.94 0.55
N PRO A 207 -2.34 -27.13 1.17
CA PRO A 207 -3.47 -27.49 2.01
C PRO A 207 -3.40 -26.79 3.38
N ASP A 208 -4.57 -26.49 3.95
CA ASP A 208 -4.69 -26.11 5.36
C ASP A 208 -4.38 -27.28 6.31
N ASN A 209 -4.37 -27.05 7.61
CA ASN A 209 -4.10 -28.07 8.62
C ASN A 209 -5.14 -29.23 8.64
N SER A 210 -6.26 -29.09 7.94
CA SER A 210 -7.28 -30.12 7.77
C SER A 210 -7.22 -30.83 6.42
N GLY A 211 -6.23 -30.49 5.59
CA GLY A 211 -6.02 -31.10 4.27
C GLY A 211 -6.91 -30.52 3.17
N ARG A 212 -7.58 -29.38 3.42
CA ARG A 212 -8.37 -28.68 2.40
C ARG A 212 -7.49 -27.66 1.67
N ASP A 213 -7.75 -27.45 0.39
CA ASP A 213 -7.04 -26.41 -0.37
C ASP A 213 -7.21 -25.04 0.30
N ASP A 214 -6.10 -24.29 0.40
CA ASP A 214 -6.04 -22.92 0.89
C ASP A 214 -4.91 -22.18 0.15
N TYR A 215 -4.79 -20.88 0.38
CA TYR A 215 -3.79 -20.05 -0.25
C TYR A 215 -2.36 -20.42 0.22
N CYS A 216 -1.43 -20.43 -0.73
CA CYS A 216 -0.01 -20.57 -0.43
C CYS A 216 0.54 -19.28 0.21
N GLY A 217 1.58 -19.42 1.03
CA GLY A 217 2.43 -18.31 1.44
C GLY A 217 3.70 -18.23 0.56
N PRO A 218 4.47 -17.13 0.64
CA PRO A 218 5.65 -16.91 -0.22
C PRO A 218 6.76 -17.93 -0.01
N GLN A 219 6.80 -18.61 1.14
CA GLN A 219 7.87 -19.53 1.50
C GLN A 219 8.02 -20.75 0.56
N VAL A 220 6.99 -21.02 -0.25
CA VAL A 220 7.03 -22.12 -1.24
C VAL A 220 7.58 -21.68 -2.59
N PHE A 221 7.89 -20.40 -2.73
CA PHE A 221 8.43 -19.77 -3.94
C PHE A 221 9.78 -19.13 -3.66
N SER A 222 10.52 -18.76 -4.70
CA SER A 222 11.73 -17.95 -4.57
C SER A 222 11.38 -16.48 -4.63
N GLY A 223 11.89 -15.67 -3.70
CA GLY A 223 11.80 -14.21 -3.80
C GLY A 223 12.58 -13.71 -5.01
N LEU A 224 12.06 -12.71 -5.68
CA LEU A 224 12.68 -12.10 -6.86
C LEU A 224 13.51 -10.87 -6.47
N PRO A 225 14.54 -10.51 -7.26
CA PRO A 225 15.22 -9.23 -7.11
C PRO A 225 14.30 -8.07 -7.48
N ASP A 226 14.41 -6.99 -6.73
CA ASP A 226 13.76 -5.72 -7.02
C ASP A 226 14.46 -4.99 -8.17
N LYS A 227 13.78 -3.97 -8.74
CA LYS A 227 14.34 -3.13 -9.79
C LYS A 227 14.46 -1.68 -9.34
N LEU A 228 15.54 -1.04 -9.81
CA LEU A 228 15.75 0.39 -9.74
C LEU A 228 15.94 0.92 -11.17
N TYR A 229 15.03 1.77 -11.59
CA TYR A 229 15.09 2.45 -12.87
C TYR A 229 15.47 3.91 -12.67
N ARG A 230 16.58 4.31 -13.25
CA ARG A 230 17.02 5.71 -13.29
C ARG A 230 16.30 6.45 -14.41
N ASN A 231 15.71 7.58 -14.09
CA ASN A 231 15.13 8.48 -15.07
C ASN A 231 16.25 9.31 -15.74
N LEU A 232 16.32 9.25 -17.05
CA LEU A 232 17.32 9.99 -17.85
C LEU A 232 16.80 11.38 -18.27
N GLY A 233 15.64 11.77 -17.79
CA GLY A 233 14.94 12.97 -18.21
C GLY A 233 14.31 12.86 -19.61
N GLY A 234 13.60 13.90 -20.01
CA GLY A 234 13.04 14.00 -21.37
C GLY A 234 14.12 14.25 -22.41
N THR A 235 13.93 13.73 -23.63
CA THR A 235 14.80 14.05 -24.76
C THR A 235 14.53 15.45 -25.28
N ALA A 236 15.55 16.14 -25.81
CA ALA A 236 15.41 17.45 -26.43
C ALA A 236 14.39 17.49 -27.62
N ASP A 237 14.04 16.31 -28.11
CA ASP A 237 13.10 16.11 -29.22
C ASP A 237 11.64 15.87 -28.76
N GLY A 238 11.39 15.82 -27.43
CA GLY A 238 10.04 15.69 -26.86
C GLY A 238 9.47 14.26 -26.84
N ASP A 239 10.32 13.24 -26.94
CA ASP A 239 9.90 11.83 -27.00
C ASP A 239 9.44 11.22 -25.64
N GLY A 240 9.24 12.06 -24.61
CA GLY A 240 8.80 11.63 -23.28
C GLY A 240 9.92 11.10 -22.36
N PRO A 241 9.56 10.60 -21.16
CA PRO A 241 10.53 10.13 -20.18
C PRO A 241 11.24 8.86 -20.64
N ARG A 242 12.49 8.67 -20.21
CA ARG A 242 13.28 7.46 -20.48
C ARG A 242 13.94 6.97 -19.20
N PHE A 243 13.87 5.68 -18.98
CA PHE A 243 14.43 5.01 -17.83
C PHE A 243 15.52 4.00 -18.25
N GLU A 244 16.54 3.87 -17.39
CA GLU A 244 17.59 2.88 -17.49
C GLU A 244 17.52 1.94 -16.27
N ASP A 245 17.48 0.62 -16.49
CA ASP A 245 17.60 -0.35 -15.42
C ASP A 245 19.02 -0.35 -14.84
N VAL A 246 19.18 0.24 -13.66
CA VAL A 246 20.45 0.33 -12.92
C VAL A 246 20.50 -0.65 -11.73
N SER A 247 19.54 -1.54 -11.59
CA SER A 247 19.37 -2.43 -10.44
C SER A 247 20.63 -3.21 -10.06
N LEU A 248 21.32 -3.77 -11.06
CA LEU A 248 22.55 -4.53 -10.82
C LEU A 248 23.73 -3.63 -10.48
N ALA A 249 23.85 -2.49 -11.16
CA ALA A 249 24.93 -1.52 -10.93
C ALA A 249 24.78 -0.87 -9.54
N ALA A 250 23.55 -0.51 -9.19
CA ALA A 250 23.21 0.05 -7.88
C ALA A 250 23.34 -0.95 -6.72
N GLY A 251 23.45 -2.24 -7.01
CA GLY A 251 23.59 -3.30 -6.00
C GLY A 251 22.27 -3.90 -5.52
N ILE A 252 21.12 -3.35 -5.91
CA ILE A 252 19.77 -3.80 -5.53
C ILE A 252 19.51 -5.24 -5.98
N ALA A 253 19.77 -5.56 -7.25
CA ALA A 253 19.49 -6.88 -7.82
C ALA A 253 20.48 -8.00 -7.42
N ARG A 254 21.36 -7.76 -6.43
CA ARG A 254 22.29 -8.78 -5.94
C ARG A 254 21.65 -9.81 -5.03
N GLN A 255 20.49 -9.49 -4.48
CA GLN A 255 19.69 -10.40 -3.67
C GLN A 255 18.20 -10.19 -3.99
N GLY A 256 17.40 -11.24 -3.82
CA GLY A 256 15.96 -11.18 -3.97
C GLY A 256 15.29 -11.32 -2.62
N GLY A 257 14.10 -10.75 -2.51
CA GLY A 257 13.20 -10.87 -1.38
C GLY A 257 11.75 -10.95 -1.85
N PRO A 258 10.82 -11.51 -1.06
CA PRO A 258 9.40 -11.43 -1.37
C PRO A 258 8.85 -10.07 -0.92
N GLY A 259 9.23 -8.99 -1.63
CA GLY A 259 8.83 -7.62 -1.28
C GLY A 259 7.34 -7.39 -1.46
N LEU A 260 6.67 -6.80 -0.47
CA LEU A 260 5.26 -6.41 -0.53
C LEU A 260 5.04 -4.90 -0.43
N GLY A 261 5.84 -4.20 0.36
CA GLY A 261 5.76 -2.76 0.52
C GLY A 261 7.10 -2.09 0.31
N VAL A 262 7.10 -0.86 -0.19
CA VAL A 262 8.30 -0.01 -0.29
C VAL A 262 7.99 1.42 0.08
N VAL A 263 8.95 2.06 0.72
CA VAL A 263 8.94 3.49 0.99
C VAL A 263 10.36 4.04 0.86
N CYS A 264 10.46 5.26 0.33
CA CYS A 264 11.73 5.98 0.17
C CYS A 264 11.73 7.23 1.05
N ALA A 265 12.77 7.37 1.87
CA ALA A 265 12.98 8.53 2.75
C ALA A 265 14.43 8.59 3.19
N ASP A 266 14.86 9.70 3.80
CA ASP A 266 16.18 9.83 4.43
C ASP A 266 16.16 9.20 5.83
N PHE A 267 16.49 7.90 5.93
CA PHE A 267 16.45 7.14 7.18
C PHE A 267 17.70 7.33 8.05
N ASN A 268 18.71 8.05 7.56
CA ASN A 268 19.98 8.23 8.27
C ASN A 268 20.36 9.70 8.51
N ASP A 269 19.48 10.67 8.18
CA ASP A 269 19.68 12.12 8.28
C ASP A 269 20.89 12.62 7.47
N ASP A 270 21.19 12.06 6.31
CA ASP A 270 22.27 12.50 5.43
C ASP A 270 21.80 13.31 4.22
N ARG A 271 20.47 13.45 4.07
CA ARG A 271 19.75 14.16 3.00
C ARG A 271 19.73 13.45 1.65
N TRP A 272 20.12 12.19 1.61
CA TRP A 272 19.95 11.35 0.43
C TRP A 272 18.82 10.36 0.72
N PRO A 273 17.93 10.13 -0.24
CA PRO A 273 16.87 9.18 0.01
C PRO A 273 17.39 7.75 0.01
N ASP A 274 17.02 7.03 1.04
CA ASP A 274 17.21 5.59 1.23
C ASP A 274 15.94 4.84 0.86
N ILE A 275 15.99 3.50 0.82
CA ILE A 275 14.85 2.67 0.44
C ILE A 275 14.61 1.62 1.53
N TYR A 276 13.38 1.54 2.04
CA TYR A 276 12.96 0.46 2.93
C TYR A 276 11.98 -0.47 2.23
N VAL A 277 12.26 -1.78 2.27
CA VAL A 277 11.41 -2.82 1.66
C VAL A 277 10.91 -3.78 2.73
N ALA A 278 9.60 -3.90 2.82
CA ALA A 278 8.91 -4.88 3.67
C ALA A 278 8.82 -6.22 2.94
N ASN A 279 9.54 -7.24 3.46
CA ASN A 279 9.57 -8.57 2.87
C ASN A 279 8.66 -9.55 3.63
N ASP A 280 7.84 -10.30 2.90
CA ASP A 280 6.92 -11.28 3.46
C ASP A 280 7.65 -12.56 3.89
N HIS A 281 7.68 -12.86 5.18
CA HIS A 281 8.40 -13.99 5.80
C HIS A 281 9.92 -14.05 5.53
N ALA A 282 10.52 -12.92 5.16
CA ALA A 282 11.95 -12.76 5.00
C ALA A 282 12.47 -11.54 5.77
N ALA A 283 13.79 -11.40 5.91
CA ALA A 283 14.37 -10.19 6.46
C ALA A 283 14.03 -8.99 5.57
N ASN A 284 13.60 -7.89 6.16
CA ASN A 284 13.36 -6.65 5.44
C ASN A 284 14.68 -6.05 4.95
N PHE A 285 14.63 -5.25 3.90
CA PHE A 285 15.80 -4.51 3.42
C PHE A 285 15.70 -3.04 3.83
N LEU A 286 16.85 -2.47 4.17
CA LEU A 286 17.05 -1.03 4.30
C LEU A 286 18.29 -0.65 3.48
N TRP A 287 18.04 -0.28 2.25
CA TRP A 287 19.06 0.12 1.30
C TRP A 287 19.49 1.56 1.57
N ILE A 288 20.66 1.73 2.14
CA ILE A 288 21.26 3.04 2.43
C ILE A 288 22.00 3.52 1.18
N ASN A 289 21.64 4.72 0.74
CA ASN A 289 22.25 5.40 -0.40
C ASN A 289 23.70 5.75 -0.11
N GLN A 290 24.63 5.30 -0.96
CA GLN A 290 26.07 5.57 -0.79
C GLN A 290 26.52 6.85 -1.48
N GLN A 291 25.58 7.64 -2.05
CA GLN A 291 25.83 8.92 -2.72
C GLN A 291 26.69 8.83 -3.99
N ASP A 292 26.86 7.63 -4.51
CA ASP A 292 27.65 7.35 -5.72
C ASP A 292 26.85 6.52 -6.76
N GLY A 293 25.51 6.46 -6.58
CA GLY A 293 24.59 5.68 -7.40
C GLY A 293 24.48 4.22 -6.96
N THR A 294 25.07 3.84 -5.83
CA THR A 294 24.95 2.50 -5.25
C THR A 294 24.25 2.51 -3.90
N PHE A 295 23.75 1.35 -3.50
CA PHE A 295 23.07 1.13 -2.22
C PHE A 295 23.68 -0.05 -1.46
N GLN A 296 23.63 0.04 -0.13
CA GLN A 296 24.04 -1.03 0.77
C GLN A 296 22.90 -1.39 1.72
N ASP A 297 22.57 -2.68 1.83
CA ASP A 297 21.59 -3.13 2.81
C ASP A 297 22.15 -3.08 4.23
N GLU A 298 21.55 -2.24 5.06
CA GLU A 298 21.92 -2.05 6.47
C GLU A 298 20.79 -2.41 7.43
N ALA A 299 19.70 -3.04 6.98
CA ALA A 299 18.52 -3.31 7.79
C ALA A 299 18.86 -4.07 9.09
N LEU A 300 19.71 -5.10 9.01
CA LEU A 300 20.13 -5.86 10.19
C LEU A 300 20.97 -5.02 11.14
N PHE A 301 21.89 -4.22 10.60
CA PHE A 301 22.76 -3.34 11.40
C PHE A 301 21.95 -2.24 12.09
N ARG A 302 20.95 -1.69 11.40
CA ARG A 302 20.10 -0.61 11.91
C ARG A 302 18.91 -1.10 12.73
N GLY A 303 18.69 -2.42 12.85
CA GLY A 303 17.69 -3.01 13.74
C GLY A 303 16.28 -3.06 13.18
N THR A 304 16.10 -3.02 11.84
CA THR A 304 14.78 -3.04 11.16
C THR A 304 14.53 -4.29 10.30
N ALA A 305 15.52 -5.20 10.21
CA ALA A 305 15.42 -6.38 9.36
C ALA A 305 14.45 -7.45 9.87
N VAL A 306 14.28 -7.53 11.19
CA VAL A 306 13.59 -8.64 11.87
C VAL A 306 12.88 -8.15 13.14
N SER A 307 11.97 -8.97 13.66
CA SER A 307 11.27 -8.69 14.92
C SER A 307 12.22 -8.55 16.13
N ALA A 308 11.69 -8.07 17.27
CA ALA A 308 12.40 -8.02 18.54
C ALA A 308 12.97 -9.38 19.00
N GLN A 309 12.43 -10.50 18.50
CA GLN A 309 12.90 -11.86 18.78
C GLN A 309 13.96 -12.33 17.78
N GLY A 310 14.41 -11.47 16.85
CA GLY A 310 15.39 -11.80 15.82
C GLY A 310 14.86 -12.74 14.73
N ARG A 311 13.56 -12.72 14.45
CA ARG A 311 12.92 -13.56 13.43
C ARG A 311 12.35 -12.70 12.31
N PRO A 312 12.50 -13.10 11.04
CA PRO A 312 11.74 -12.54 9.95
C PRO A 312 10.23 -12.66 10.22
N GLN A 313 9.48 -11.69 9.80
CA GLN A 313 8.01 -11.65 9.87
C GLN A 313 7.42 -11.45 8.47
N ALA A 314 6.14 -11.69 8.31
CA ALA A 314 5.41 -11.38 7.08
C ALA A 314 5.12 -9.89 7.00
N SER A 315 6.12 -9.09 6.63
CA SER A 315 5.99 -7.65 6.55
C SER A 315 5.25 -7.24 5.27
N MET A 316 4.24 -6.36 5.39
CA MET A 316 3.33 -5.98 4.30
C MET A 316 3.24 -4.47 4.13
N GLY A 317 2.31 -3.79 4.80
CA GLY A 317 2.17 -2.34 4.73
C GLY A 317 3.23 -1.62 5.55
N ILE A 318 3.56 -0.40 5.12
CA ILE A 318 4.53 0.48 5.78
C ILE A 318 3.88 1.84 6.02
N ALA A 319 4.00 2.38 7.23
CA ALA A 319 3.75 3.78 7.51
C ALA A 319 5.02 4.43 8.06
N VAL A 320 5.25 5.69 7.68
CA VAL A 320 6.41 6.49 8.11
C VAL A 320 5.93 7.80 8.70
N GLY A 321 6.56 8.22 9.80
CA GLY A 321 6.24 9.48 10.49
C GLY A 321 7.06 9.62 11.76
N ASP A 322 7.03 10.76 12.40
CA ASP A 322 7.62 11.02 13.72
C ASP A 322 6.51 10.91 14.78
N VAL A 323 6.32 9.69 15.33
CA VAL A 323 5.19 9.42 16.23
C VAL A 323 5.47 9.76 17.70
N ASP A 324 6.73 9.98 18.07
CA ASP A 324 7.10 10.34 19.44
C ASP A 324 7.65 11.78 19.56
N GLY A 325 7.55 12.58 18.49
CA GLY A 325 7.91 14.00 18.45
C GLY A 325 9.41 14.25 18.59
N ASN A 326 10.25 13.25 18.29
CA ASN A 326 11.71 13.38 18.48
C ASN A 326 12.45 13.99 17.27
N GLY A 327 11.72 14.31 16.18
CA GLY A 327 12.25 14.88 14.93
C GLY A 327 12.91 13.86 14.02
N ARG A 328 12.60 12.56 14.16
CA ARG A 328 13.15 11.46 13.37
C ARG A 328 12.06 10.64 12.74
N ILE A 329 12.39 9.98 11.64
CA ILE A 329 11.48 9.04 11.00
C ILE A 329 11.37 7.78 11.84
N ASP A 330 10.12 7.41 12.16
CA ASP A 330 9.75 6.11 12.69
C ASP A 330 9.09 5.27 11.59
N LEU A 331 9.16 3.94 11.75
CA LEU A 331 8.62 2.98 10.81
C LEU A 331 7.60 2.08 11.50
N LEU A 332 6.40 1.97 10.95
CA LEU A 332 5.46 0.92 11.31
C LEU A 332 5.36 -0.08 10.16
N LEU A 333 5.34 -1.38 10.51
CA LEU A 333 5.08 -2.48 9.59
C LEU A 333 3.87 -3.27 10.07
N THR A 334 2.99 -3.62 9.14
CA THR A 334 1.89 -4.55 9.39
C THR A 334 2.32 -5.98 9.10
N HIS A 335 1.71 -6.93 9.84
CA HIS A 335 2.09 -8.36 9.77
C HIS A 335 0.87 -9.28 9.79
N LEU A 336 1.14 -10.58 9.62
CA LEU A 336 0.15 -11.66 9.69
C LEU A 336 -0.40 -11.89 11.10
N GLU A 337 -1.60 -12.47 11.18
CA GLU A 337 -2.14 -13.08 12.40
C GLU A 337 -1.11 -13.99 13.08
N GLY A 338 -0.92 -13.80 14.39
CA GLY A 338 0.10 -14.48 15.18
C GLY A 338 1.45 -13.74 15.26
N GLU A 339 1.61 -12.68 14.49
CA GLU A 339 2.70 -11.71 14.53
C GLU A 339 2.13 -10.34 14.90
N ASN A 340 2.83 -9.58 15.74
CA ASN A 340 2.38 -8.22 16.04
C ASN A 340 2.89 -7.23 15.00
N ASN A 341 2.15 -6.17 14.77
CA ASN A 341 2.67 -5.03 13.99
C ASN A 341 3.92 -4.48 14.67
N SER A 342 4.94 -4.17 13.88
CA SER A 342 6.24 -3.71 14.37
C SER A 342 6.39 -2.20 14.24
N LEU A 343 6.63 -1.53 15.37
CA LEU A 343 6.98 -0.12 15.41
C LEU A 343 8.47 0.02 15.73
N TYR A 344 9.22 0.57 14.80
CA TYR A 344 10.63 0.87 14.93
C TYR A 344 10.81 2.37 15.11
N LEU A 345 11.16 2.82 16.33
CA LEU A 345 11.44 4.22 16.62
C LEU A 345 12.86 4.59 16.22
N GLY A 346 13.02 5.66 15.47
CA GLY A 346 14.29 6.25 15.12
C GLY A 346 15.01 6.82 16.36
N ILE A 347 16.19 6.28 16.68
CA ILE A 347 16.90 6.69 17.91
C ILE A 347 18.08 7.62 17.63
N ASP A 348 18.76 7.44 16.53
CA ASP A 348 19.85 8.30 16.07
C ASP A 348 20.13 8.02 14.57
N LYS A 349 21.14 8.69 14.00
CA LYS A 349 21.56 8.46 12.60
C LYS A 349 21.97 7.02 12.28
N LYS A 350 22.08 6.15 13.29
CA LYS A 350 22.63 4.80 13.15
C LYS A 350 21.58 3.70 13.20
N GLY A 351 20.38 3.99 13.66
CA GLY A 351 19.39 2.91 13.70
C GLY A 351 18.10 3.21 14.42
N PHE A 352 17.36 2.13 14.57
CA PHE A 352 16.02 2.09 15.07
C PHE A 352 15.93 1.14 16.28
N ARG A 353 14.87 1.31 17.06
CA ARG A 353 14.54 0.42 18.17
C ARG A 353 13.13 -0.10 18.02
N GLU A 354 12.99 -1.41 17.92
CA GLU A 354 11.69 -2.04 17.99
C GLU A 354 11.03 -1.70 19.33
N SER A 355 9.82 -1.16 19.27
CA SER A 355 9.13 -0.57 20.42
C SER A 355 7.64 -0.95 20.53
N SER A 356 7.14 -1.83 19.68
CA SER A 356 5.71 -2.16 19.55
C SER A 356 5.04 -2.52 20.87
N ALA A 357 5.69 -3.35 21.68
CA ALA A 357 5.15 -3.76 22.98
C ALA A 357 5.10 -2.60 23.99
N ARG A 358 6.14 -1.77 23.99
CA ARG A 358 6.25 -0.60 24.87
C ARG A 358 5.23 0.47 24.51
N MET A 359 4.96 0.62 23.21
CA MET A 359 4.07 1.65 22.66
C MET A 359 2.61 1.19 22.49
N GLY A 360 2.26 -0.01 23.00
CA GLY A 360 0.86 -0.47 23.10
C GLY A 360 0.32 -1.18 21.85
N LEU A 361 1.12 -1.35 20.79
CA LEU A 361 0.66 -1.92 19.51
C LEU A 361 0.71 -3.45 19.44
N ALA A 362 1.63 -4.10 20.17
CA ALA A 362 1.90 -5.53 20.00
C ALA A 362 0.69 -6.43 20.35
N SER A 363 0.06 -6.21 21.49
CA SER A 363 -1.04 -7.08 21.94
C SER A 363 -2.31 -6.92 21.11
N PRO A 364 -2.78 -5.70 20.77
CA PRO A 364 -3.99 -5.53 19.98
C PRO A 364 -3.89 -6.05 18.55
N SER A 365 -2.73 -5.96 17.93
CA SER A 365 -2.53 -6.38 16.53
C SER A 365 -2.31 -7.89 16.35
N LEU A 366 -1.91 -8.62 17.41
CA LEU A 366 -1.47 -10.02 17.32
C LEU A 366 -2.49 -10.98 16.71
N GLY A 367 -3.78 -10.69 16.81
CA GLY A 367 -4.87 -11.55 16.31
C GLY A 367 -5.36 -11.19 14.90
N PHE A 368 -4.69 -10.26 14.21
CA PHE A 368 -5.15 -9.68 12.96
C PHE A 368 -4.06 -9.73 11.89
N THR A 369 -4.49 -9.68 10.63
CA THR A 369 -3.59 -9.56 9.48
C THR A 369 -3.74 -8.16 8.89
N GLY A 370 -2.70 -7.33 9.09
CA GLY A 370 -2.69 -5.95 8.60
C GLY A 370 -2.08 -5.83 7.20
N PHE A 371 -2.65 -4.97 6.39
CA PHE A 371 -2.14 -4.57 5.07
C PHE A 371 -1.88 -3.07 5.01
N GLY A 372 -2.65 -2.31 4.22
CA GLY A 372 -2.48 -0.88 4.10
C GLY A 372 -2.53 -0.19 5.47
N THR A 373 -1.64 0.76 5.68
CA THR A 373 -1.51 1.50 6.95
C THR A 373 -1.02 2.90 6.70
N ALA A 374 -1.43 3.84 7.55
CA ALA A 374 -0.98 5.22 7.50
C ALA A 374 -0.93 5.83 8.90
N PHE A 375 -0.03 6.78 9.08
CA PHE A 375 -0.07 7.73 10.17
C PHE A 375 -0.81 8.98 9.73
N LEU A 376 -1.74 9.47 10.55
CA LEU A 376 -2.49 10.70 10.32
C LEU A 376 -2.99 11.24 11.67
N ASP A 377 -3.22 12.53 11.76
CA ASP A 377 -3.77 13.20 12.95
C ASP A 377 -5.30 13.18 12.86
N ILE A 378 -5.94 12.17 13.49
CA ILE A 378 -7.40 11.94 13.38
C ILE A 378 -8.20 12.92 14.23
N GLU A 379 -7.65 13.33 15.37
CA GLU A 379 -8.34 14.17 16.35
C GLU A 379 -7.84 15.63 16.32
N ASN A 380 -7.00 15.99 15.33
CA ASN A 380 -6.44 17.32 15.10
C ASN A 380 -5.76 17.91 16.35
N ASP A 381 -5.00 17.07 17.06
CA ASP A 381 -4.26 17.49 18.26
C ASP A 381 -2.75 17.66 18.03
N GLY A 382 -2.28 17.38 16.82
CA GLY A 382 -0.89 17.50 16.38
C GLY A 382 -0.07 16.24 16.54
N ASP A 383 -0.67 15.14 17.02
CA ASP A 383 -0.02 13.86 17.23
C ASP A 383 -0.43 12.87 16.13
N LEU A 384 0.52 12.08 15.61
CA LEU A 384 0.22 11.12 14.56
C LEU A 384 -0.42 9.86 15.12
N ASP A 385 -1.68 9.64 14.79
CA ASP A 385 -2.43 8.42 15.03
C ASP A 385 -2.14 7.35 13.98
N LEU A 386 -2.69 6.16 14.15
CA LEU A 386 -2.43 5.05 13.26
C LEU A 386 -3.73 4.37 12.81
N VAL A 387 -3.88 4.19 11.50
CA VAL A 387 -4.92 3.36 10.90
C VAL A 387 -4.32 2.13 10.22
N VAL A 388 -5.02 1.00 10.29
CA VAL A 388 -4.61 -0.26 9.67
C VAL A 388 -5.81 -0.94 9.02
N ALA A 389 -5.69 -1.19 7.73
CA ALA A 389 -6.63 -2.00 6.96
C ALA A 389 -6.32 -3.49 7.17
N ASN A 390 -7.30 -4.25 7.68
CA ASN A 390 -7.10 -5.66 8.02
C ASN A 390 -7.91 -6.61 7.13
N GLY A 391 -7.37 -7.82 6.94
CA GLY A 391 -8.06 -8.90 6.25
C GLY A 391 -7.19 -10.14 6.13
N ARG A 392 -7.69 -11.29 6.56
CA ARG A 392 -6.94 -12.56 6.60
C ARG A 392 -6.52 -13.03 5.22
N VAL A 393 -5.41 -13.77 5.21
CA VAL A 393 -4.90 -14.51 4.04
C VAL A 393 -5.02 -16.02 4.22
N LYS A 394 -5.37 -16.47 5.43
CA LYS A 394 -5.60 -17.88 5.75
C LYS A 394 -6.99 -18.05 6.34
N ARG A 395 -7.61 -19.18 6.03
CA ARG A 395 -8.92 -19.55 6.56
C ARG A 395 -8.82 -19.87 8.04
N VAL A 396 -9.67 -19.22 8.83
CA VAL A 396 -9.78 -19.51 10.27
C VAL A 396 -10.98 -20.40 10.56
N THR A 397 -10.76 -21.43 11.38
CA THR A 397 -11.86 -22.23 11.94
C THR A 397 -12.45 -21.42 13.09
N ARG A 398 -13.62 -20.82 12.88
CA ARG A 398 -14.29 -19.89 13.80
C ARG A 398 -14.44 -20.44 15.22
N ARG A 399 -13.91 -19.63 16.17
CA ARG A 399 -14.45 -19.53 17.53
C ARG A 399 -14.49 -18.04 17.83
N ASP A 400 -15.47 -17.30 17.83
CA ASP A 400 -15.57 -15.90 18.28
C ASP A 400 -15.01 -14.85 17.29
N VAL A 401 -15.44 -14.88 16.07
CA VAL A 401 -15.06 -13.86 15.07
C VAL A 401 -16.22 -12.88 14.93
N ASP A 402 -15.89 -11.60 14.85
CA ASP A 402 -16.80 -10.54 14.48
C ASP A 402 -17.64 -10.95 13.25
N ARG A 403 -18.89 -10.56 13.21
CA ARG A 403 -19.78 -10.97 12.12
C ARG A 403 -19.49 -10.12 10.89
N PRO A 404 -19.07 -10.74 9.76
CA PRO A 404 -18.88 -10.01 8.54
C PRO A 404 -20.12 -9.22 8.14
N GLY A 405 -19.90 -8.04 7.55
CA GLY A 405 -20.95 -7.21 7.03
C GLY A 405 -21.85 -7.97 6.02
N PRO A 406 -23.09 -7.53 5.82
CA PRO A 406 -24.03 -8.20 4.91
C PRO A 406 -23.54 -8.21 3.46
N ASP A 407 -22.77 -7.23 3.07
CA ASP A 407 -22.27 -7.04 1.70
C ASP A 407 -21.01 -7.86 1.39
N VAL A 408 -20.40 -8.52 2.42
CA VAL A 408 -19.23 -9.40 2.21
C VAL A 408 -19.69 -10.73 1.55
N PRO A 409 -19.18 -11.06 0.35
CA PRO A 409 -19.52 -12.31 -0.35
C PRO A 409 -19.21 -13.54 0.52
N GLU A 410 -20.03 -14.59 0.39
CA GLU A 410 -19.95 -15.83 1.20
C GLU A 410 -18.53 -16.41 1.25
N PHE A 411 -17.85 -16.46 0.10
CA PHE A 411 -16.48 -16.97 0.01
C PHE A 411 -15.50 -16.19 0.90
N TRP A 412 -15.62 -14.86 0.93
CA TRP A 412 -14.68 -13.97 1.64
C TRP A 412 -14.97 -13.83 3.13
N ARG A 413 -16.13 -14.27 3.62
CA ARG A 413 -16.52 -14.10 5.03
C ARG A 413 -15.55 -14.73 6.03
N VAL A 414 -14.85 -15.79 5.65
CA VAL A 414 -13.87 -16.48 6.51
C VAL A 414 -12.52 -15.76 6.58
N TYR A 415 -12.32 -14.76 5.71
CA TYR A 415 -11.13 -13.92 5.63
C TYR A 415 -11.37 -12.49 6.14
N ALA A 416 -12.60 -12.14 6.50
CA ALA A 416 -12.95 -10.80 6.93
C ALA A 416 -12.48 -10.52 8.37
N GLU A 417 -11.98 -9.31 8.60
CA GLU A 417 -11.52 -8.77 9.89
C GLU A 417 -11.96 -7.32 10.05
N ALA A 418 -12.01 -6.83 11.29
CA ALA A 418 -12.20 -5.41 11.55
C ALA A 418 -10.89 -4.66 11.33
N ASN A 419 -10.98 -3.46 10.79
CA ASN A 419 -9.84 -2.55 10.69
C ASN A 419 -9.47 -2.00 12.08
N HIS A 420 -8.25 -1.49 12.20
CA HIS A 420 -7.80 -0.89 13.44
C HIS A 420 -7.54 0.60 13.32
N VAL A 421 -7.88 1.29 14.37
CA VAL A 421 -7.50 2.67 14.65
C VAL A 421 -6.84 2.69 16.03
N TYR A 422 -5.70 3.37 16.11
CA TYR A 422 -4.98 3.56 17.37
C TYR A 422 -4.69 5.05 17.52
N LEU A 423 -5.13 5.61 18.65
CA LEU A 423 -4.88 6.99 19.00
C LEU A 423 -3.58 7.10 19.78
N ASN A 424 -2.76 8.08 19.44
CA ASN A 424 -1.48 8.41 20.05
C ASN A 424 -1.69 9.35 21.26
N ASP A 425 -0.78 9.32 22.22
CA ASP A 425 -0.78 10.23 23.38
C ASP A 425 0.29 11.35 23.26
N GLY A 426 0.86 11.54 22.07
CA GLY A 426 1.93 12.50 21.80
C GLY A 426 3.33 12.07 22.24
N GLU A 427 3.43 10.92 22.90
CA GLU A 427 4.71 10.31 23.30
C GLU A 427 4.96 8.97 22.56
N GLY A 428 4.23 8.71 21.47
CA GLY A 428 4.29 7.48 20.68
C GLY A 428 3.61 6.28 21.31
N ARG A 429 2.76 6.48 22.34
CA ARG A 429 1.99 5.40 22.95
C ARG A 429 0.60 5.36 22.37
N PHE A 430 0.26 4.23 21.82
CA PHE A 430 -0.99 4.00 21.14
C PHE A 430 -2.01 3.27 22.03
N ARG A 431 -3.23 3.75 22.03
CA ARG A 431 -4.41 3.05 22.55
C ARG A 431 -5.35 2.65 21.42
N THR A 432 -5.94 1.47 21.51
CA THR A 432 -6.95 1.07 20.53
C THR A 432 -8.18 1.98 20.66
N TYR A 433 -8.55 2.63 19.55
CA TYR A 433 -9.82 3.34 19.42
C TYR A 433 -10.98 2.35 19.34
N ARG A 434 -12.10 2.65 20.01
CA ARG A 434 -13.28 1.80 20.02
C ARG A 434 -14.54 2.64 19.92
N CYS A 435 -15.23 2.50 18.80
CA CYS A 435 -16.54 3.09 18.58
C CYS A 435 -17.39 2.12 17.75
N SER A 436 -18.44 1.56 18.35
CA SER A 436 -19.21 0.44 17.76
C SER A 436 -19.99 0.80 16.50
N ASN A 437 -20.19 2.08 16.23
CA ASN A 437 -20.89 2.60 15.06
C ASN A 437 -19.98 3.40 14.10
N ASP A 438 -18.68 3.32 14.32
CA ASP A 438 -17.70 3.89 13.41
C ASP A 438 -17.53 2.99 12.17
N PRO A 439 -17.71 3.49 10.93
CA PRO A 439 -17.76 2.64 9.74
C PRO A 439 -16.40 2.03 9.38
N PHE A 440 -15.28 2.62 9.80
CA PHE A 440 -13.97 2.05 9.51
C PHE A 440 -13.57 0.99 10.52
N SER A 441 -13.61 1.30 11.82
CA SER A 441 -13.11 0.42 12.88
C SER A 441 -14.09 -0.69 13.25
N SER A 442 -15.40 -0.55 12.94
CA SER A 442 -16.41 -1.56 13.24
C SER A 442 -16.78 -2.45 12.06
N ALA A 443 -16.45 -2.06 10.82
CA ALA A 443 -16.72 -2.88 9.65
C ALA A 443 -15.81 -4.13 9.63
N VAL A 444 -16.43 -5.30 9.41
CA VAL A 444 -15.71 -6.57 9.30
C VAL A 444 -15.68 -6.99 7.83
N GLU A 445 -14.56 -6.72 7.18
CA GLU A 445 -14.37 -6.84 5.74
C GLU A 445 -13.01 -7.44 5.40
N VAL A 446 -12.71 -7.61 4.11
CA VAL A 446 -11.38 -8.00 3.64
C VAL A 446 -10.73 -6.75 3.07
N SER A 447 -10.08 -5.97 3.94
CA SER A 447 -9.44 -4.72 3.55
C SER A 447 -7.99 -4.96 3.13
N ARG A 448 -7.48 -4.13 2.19
CA ARG A 448 -6.13 -4.23 1.64
C ARG A 448 -5.49 -2.86 1.46
N GLY A 449 -5.80 -2.16 0.37
CA GLY A 449 -5.26 -0.84 0.06
C GLY A 449 -5.81 0.23 0.99
N LEU A 450 -4.97 1.21 1.29
CA LEU A 450 -5.31 2.41 2.07
C LEU A 450 -4.60 3.61 1.42
N ALA A 451 -5.33 4.68 1.21
CA ALA A 451 -4.79 5.99 0.87
C ALA A 451 -5.46 7.05 1.75
N THR A 452 -4.76 8.10 2.05
CA THR A 452 -5.22 9.24 2.85
C THR A 452 -5.01 10.53 2.07
N GLY A 453 -5.88 11.51 2.24
CA GLY A 453 -5.79 12.82 1.61
C GLY A 453 -6.95 13.71 2.04
N ASP A 454 -6.73 15.01 2.02
CA ASP A 454 -7.74 16.04 2.25
C ASP A 454 -8.64 16.10 1.00
N ILE A 455 -9.80 15.43 1.05
CA ILE A 455 -10.68 15.25 -0.13
C ILE A 455 -11.70 16.35 -0.32
N ASP A 456 -11.95 17.18 0.67
CA ASP A 456 -12.87 18.30 0.60
C ASP A 456 -12.19 19.66 0.77
N ASN A 457 -10.85 19.65 0.80
CA ASN A 457 -9.99 20.83 0.86
C ASN A 457 -10.27 21.74 2.09
N ASP A 458 -10.65 21.11 3.23
CA ASP A 458 -10.92 21.86 4.46
C ASP A 458 -9.70 21.95 5.40
N GLY A 459 -8.61 21.26 5.07
CA GLY A 459 -7.35 21.23 5.79
C GLY A 459 -7.20 20.07 6.78
N ASP A 460 -8.19 19.18 6.86
CA ASP A 460 -8.16 17.95 7.66
C ASP A 460 -7.94 16.72 6.74
N LEU A 461 -7.49 15.57 7.28
CA LEU A 461 -7.27 14.32 6.52
C LEU A 461 -8.39 13.30 6.76
#